data_a90b4e16a18ee89be20a8394b1175c23
#
_entry.id   a90b4e16a18ee89be20a8394b1175c23
#
_cell.length_a   1.000
_cell.length_b   1.000
_cell.length_c   1.000
_cell.angle_alpha   90.00
_cell.angle_beta   90.00
_cell.angle_gamma   90.00
#
_symmetry.space_group_name_H-M   'P 1'
#
loop_
_entity.id
_entity.type
_entity.pdbx_description
1 polymer ?
#
loop_
_entity_poly.entity_id
_entity_poly.type
_entity_poly.pdbx_seq_one_letter_code
_entity_poly.pdbx_strand_id
1 'polypeptide(L)'
;MAIPIKPLKHPFLFIDTETGGIDPGRHSLLSIGLVVGDEGTVRHSLEILVRHDNYVLSGGGMRVNRIDIAKHDAAALDGAEALAVLDVFLQQYFPCIREPITLVGHNVAFDRDFLGAFFAEQGRALEPRFSHRLVDTHSIASALRDAGKLDCESLGSDALFDHFGIQIPEGQRHTALGDALGTFELYWKLVERIR
;
A
#
# COMPACT_ATOMS: atom_id res chain seq x y z
N MET A 1 -10.24 -25.47 15.78
CA MET A 1 -9.04 -25.69 14.93
C MET A 1 -9.03 -24.59 13.91
N ALA A 2 -7.97 -23.77 13.88
CA ALA A 2 -7.80 -22.77 12.80
C ALA A 2 -7.57 -23.53 11.48
N ILE A 3 -8.31 -23.16 10.43
CA ILE A 3 -8.09 -23.71 9.09
C ILE A 3 -6.69 -23.23 8.66
N PRO A 4 -5.77 -24.12 8.26
CA PRO A 4 -4.44 -23.69 7.82
C PRO A 4 -4.57 -22.80 6.59
N ILE A 5 -4.05 -21.57 6.68
CA ILE A 5 -4.01 -20.65 5.56
C ILE A 5 -3.02 -21.21 4.54
N LYS A 6 -3.48 -21.42 3.30
CA LYS A 6 -2.61 -21.88 2.21
C LYS A 6 -1.50 -20.84 2.01
N PRO A 7 -0.21 -21.22 1.97
CA PRO A 7 0.88 -20.28 1.73
C PRO A 7 0.66 -19.44 0.46
N LEU A 8 1.12 -18.20 0.48
CA LEU A 8 1.15 -17.35 -0.71
C LEU A 8 2.19 -17.90 -1.70
N LYS A 9 1.91 -17.79 -2.99
CA LYS A 9 2.84 -18.20 -4.06
C LYS A 9 4.08 -17.28 -4.10
N HIS A 10 3.86 -16.02 -3.77
CA HIS A 10 4.90 -15.00 -3.68
C HIS A 10 4.76 -14.23 -2.37
N PRO A 11 5.84 -13.83 -1.69
CA PRO A 11 5.78 -13.02 -0.48
C PRO A 11 5.49 -11.54 -0.81
N PHE A 12 4.41 -11.28 -1.53
CA PHE A 12 3.97 -9.94 -1.94
C PHE A 12 2.97 -9.37 -0.97
N LEU A 13 3.23 -8.17 -0.51
CA LEU A 13 2.30 -7.33 0.23
C LEU A 13 2.01 -6.08 -0.60
N PHE A 14 0.79 -5.96 -1.08
CA PHE A 14 0.33 -4.76 -1.75
C PHE A 14 0.05 -3.69 -0.71
N ILE A 15 0.57 -2.50 -0.95
CA ILE A 15 0.52 -1.37 -0.03
C ILE A 15 0.18 -0.09 -0.77
N ASP A 16 -0.58 0.76 -0.10
CA ASP A 16 -0.73 2.16 -0.40
C ASP A 16 -0.80 2.95 0.91
N THR A 17 -0.39 4.21 0.92
CA THR A 17 -0.38 5.03 2.12
C THR A 17 -1.00 6.40 1.87
N GLU A 18 -1.85 6.85 2.81
CA GLU A 18 -2.27 8.24 2.86
C GLU A 18 -1.39 9.02 3.82
N THR A 19 -0.98 10.19 3.41
CA THR A 19 0.04 10.97 4.12
C THR A 19 -0.33 12.45 4.20
N GLY A 20 0.23 13.15 5.17
CA GLY A 20 0.08 14.61 5.31
C GLY A 20 0.81 15.41 4.22
N GLY A 21 1.67 14.78 3.42
CA GLY A 21 2.47 15.42 2.38
C GLY A 21 3.48 14.45 1.77
N ILE A 22 4.52 14.95 1.12
CA ILE A 22 5.42 14.16 0.28
C ILE A 22 6.79 13.84 0.91
N ASP A 23 7.06 14.31 2.11
CA ASP A 23 8.36 14.12 2.79
C ASP A 23 8.17 13.19 3.99
N PRO A 24 8.63 11.92 3.93
CA PRO A 24 8.46 10.94 5.01
C PRO A 24 9.23 11.31 6.28
N GLY A 25 10.28 12.13 6.19
CA GLY A 25 11.01 12.64 7.35
C GLY A 25 10.31 13.79 8.09
N ARG A 26 9.19 14.28 7.55
CA ARG A 26 8.50 15.47 8.05
C ARG A 26 7.00 15.30 8.21
N HIS A 27 6.33 14.76 7.20
CA HIS A 27 4.86 14.69 7.17
C HIS A 27 4.34 13.42 7.82
N SER A 28 3.18 13.54 8.47
CA SER A 28 2.52 12.41 9.13
C SER A 28 2.10 11.33 8.14
N LEU A 29 2.35 10.07 8.47
CA LEU A 29 1.69 8.92 7.86
C LEU A 29 0.28 8.82 8.46
N LEU A 30 -0.76 8.95 7.64
CA LEU A 30 -2.14 8.98 8.12
C LEU A 30 -2.79 7.60 8.10
N SER A 31 -2.65 6.85 7.01
CA SER A 31 -3.16 5.48 6.95
C SER A 31 -2.30 4.57 6.10
N ILE A 32 -2.43 3.27 6.36
CA ILE A 32 -1.75 2.19 5.65
C ILE A 32 -2.81 1.21 5.14
N GLY A 33 -2.95 1.10 3.83
CA GLY A 33 -3.77 0.10 3.17
C GLY A 33 -2.94 -1.12 2.78
N LEU A 34 -3.36 -2.30 3.15
CA LEU A 34 -2.65 -3.55 2.96
C LEU A 34 -3.54 -4.59 2.29
N VAL A 35 -3.03 -5.24 1.26
CA VAL A 35 -3.73 -6.34 0.58
C VAL A 35 -2.78 -7.51 0.37
N VAL A 36 -3.25 -8.72 0.69
CA VAL A 36 -2.59 -9.98 0.38
C VAL A 36 -3.46 -10.83 -0.51
N GLY A 37 -2.86 -11.48 -1.48
CA GLY A 37 -3.59 -12.34 -2.42
C GLY A 37 -2.67 -12.95 -3.47
N ASP A 38 -3.22 -13.84 -4.27
CA ASP A 38 -2.54 -14.50 -5.37
C ASP A 38 -3.44 -14.57 -6.60
N GLU A 39 -2.81 -14.50 -7.77
CA GLU A 39 -3.45 -14.80 -9.06
C GLU A 39 -4.80 -14.06 -9.27
N GLY A 40 -4.84 -12.76 -8.88
CA GLY A 40 -6.02 -11.93 -9.00
C GLY A 40 -7.09 -12.13 -7.92
N THR A 41 -6.85 -13.00 -6.92
CA THR A 41 -7.78 -13.23 -5.82
C THR A 41 -7.25 -12.64 -4.52
N VAL A 42 -7.97 -11.64 -3.98
CA VAL A 42 -7.70 -11.08 -2.66
C VAL A 42 -8.02 -12.13 -1.59
N ARG A 43 -7.08 -12.40 -0.69
CA ARG A 43 -7.28 -13.30 0.46
C ARG A 43 -7.65 -12.53 1.72
N HIS A 44 -7.05 -11.38 1.90
CA HIS A 44 -7.35 -10.48 3.00
C HIS A 44 -6.88 -9.07 2.69
N SER A 45 -7.53 -8.11 3.35
CA SER A 45 -7.14 -6.70 3.27
C SER A 45 -7.32 -6.06 4.64
N LEU A 46 -6.55 -5.02 4.91
CA LEU A 46 -6.56 -4.29 6.18
C LEU A 46 -6.25 -2.81 5.92
N GLU A 47 -6.95 -1.93 6.61
CA GLU A 47 -6.56 -0.53 6.73
C GLU A 47 -6.20 -0.23 8.18
N ILE A 48 -5.10 0.47 8.37
CA ILE A 48 -4.62 0.92 9.68
C ILE A 48 -4.58 2.44 9.63
N LEU A 49 -5.40 3.09 10.45
CA LEU A 49 -5.36 4.55 10.64
C LEU A 49 -4.37 4.87 11.75
N VAL A 50 -3.44 5.80 11.50
CA VAL A 50 -2.36 6.15 12.42
C VAL A 50 -2.60 7.53 13.04
N ARG A 51 -2.67 7.58 14.37
CA ARG A 51 -2.83 8.82 15.14
C ARG A 51 -1.47 9.41 15.50
N HIS A 52 -1.40 10.73 15.48
CA HIS A 52 -0.25 11.50 15.90
C HIS A 52 -0.66 12.53 16.95
N ASP A 53 0.19 12.77 17.95
CA ASP A 53 -0.01 13.86 18.92
C ASP A 53 0.00 15.22 18.22
N ASN A 54 0.80 15.35 17.16
CA ASN A 54 0.88 16.53 16.31
C ASN A 54 0.91 16.12 14.84
N TYR A 55 -0.12 16.42 14.10
CA TYR A 55 -0.19 16.16 12.67
C TYR A 55 0.60 17.20 11.88
N VAL A 56 1.55 16.73 11.07
CA VAL A 56 2.29 17.59 10.13
C VAL A 56 1.72 17.40 8.73
N LEU A 57 0.94 18.38 8.29
CA LEU A 57 0.13 18.33 7.09
C LEU A 57 0.55 19.40 6.09
N SER A 58 0.53 19.08 4.81
CA SER A 58 0.68 20.04 3.71
C SER A 58 -0.66 20.31 3.04
N GLY A 59 -0.90 21.53 2.61
CA GLY A 59 -2.10 21.84 1.85
C GLY A 59 -2.22 21.08 0.52
N GLY A 60 -1.09 20.59 -0.04
CA GLY A 60 -1.05 19.72 -1.21
C GLY A 60 -1.58 18.33 -0.91
N GLY A 61 -1.02 17.66 0.10
CA GLY A 61 -1.45 16.32 0.52
C GLY A 61 -2.92 16.27 0.88
N MET A 62 -3.37 17.21 1.71
CA MET A 62 -4.77 17.26 2.17
C MET A 62 -5.78 17.55 1.05
N ARG A 63 -5.36 18.16 -0.07
CA ARG A 63 -6.24 18.31 -1.25
C ARG A 63 -6.39 17.00 -2.02
N VAL A 64 -5.39 16.15 -1.98
CA VAL A 64 -5.41 14.85 -2.68
C VAL A 64 -6.24 13.84 -1.90
N ASN A 65 -5.88 13.56 -0.64
CA ASN A 65 -6.55 12.52 0.14
C ASN A 65 -7.89 12.93 0.77
N ARG A 66 -8.13 14.24 0.94
CA ARG A 66 -9.39 14.80 1.48
C ARG A 66 -9.77 14.26 2.86
N ILE A 67 -8.81 13.78 3.65
CA ILE A 67 -9.04 13.23 4.97
C ILE A 67 -9.53 14.33 5.93
N ASP A 68 -10.65 14.09 6.59
CA ASP A 68 -11.12 14.87 7.73
C ASP A 68 -10.32 14.45 8.97
N ILE A 69 -9.34 15.27 9.35
CA ILE A 69 -8.40 14.94 10.44
C ILE A 69 -9.13 14.74 11.78
N ALA A 70 -10.22 15.43 12.06
CA ALA A 70 -10.93 15.25 13.31
C ALA A 70 -11.62 13.88 13.39
N LYS A 71 -12.21 13.42 12.27
CA LYS A 71 -12.80 12.08 12.18
C LYS A 71 -11.72 11.01 12.17
N HIS A 72 -10.63 11.25 11.47
CA HIS A 72 -9.49 10.36 11.41
C HIS A 72 -8.90 10.12 12.81
N ASP A 73 -8.59 11.20 13.53
CA ASP A 73 -8.02 11.14 14.88
C ASP A 73 -8.89 10.35 15.87
N ALA A 74 -10.21 10.51 15.78
CA ALA A 74 -11.16 9.78 16.63
C ALA A 74 -11.20 8.26 16.38
N ALA A 75 -10.79 7.80 15.20
CA ALA A 75 -10.82 6.40 14.78
C ALA A 75 -9.43 5.75 14.73
N ALA A 76 -8.37 6.56 14.73
CA ALA A 76 -7.00 6.11 14.52
C ALA A 76 -6.37 5.54 15.80
N LEU A 77 -5.50 4.57 15.60
CA LEU A 77 -4.68 3.94 16.62
C LEU A 77 -3.41 4.77 16.88
N ASP A 78 -2.90 4.75 18.10
CA ASP A 78 -1.57 5.29 18.33
C ASP A 78 -0.50 4.44 17.60
N GLY A 79 0.72 5.01 17.48
CA GLY A 79 1.77 4.36 16.68
C GLY A 79 2.13 2.96 17.16
N ALA A 80 2.13 2.70 18.46
CA ALA A 80 2.44 1.39 19.04
C ALA A 80 1.32 0.38 18.79
N GLU A 81 0.06 0.80 18.94
CA GLU A 81 -1.12 -0.01 18.63
C GLU A 81 -1.18 -0.33 17.13
N ALA A 82 -0.97 0.66 16.27
CA ALA A 82 -0.95 0.49 14.82
C ALA A 82 0.13 -0.51 14.37
N LEU A 83 1.34 -0.41 14.97
CA LEU A 83 2.42 -1.34 14.71
C LEU A 83 2.09 -2.76 15.21
N ALA A 84 1.44 -2.90 16.36
CA ALA A 84 1.02 -4.20 16.87
C ALA A 84 -0.03 -4.88 15.96
N VAL A 85 -0.98 -4.11 15.43
CA VAL A 85 -1.95 -4.61 14.44
C VAL A 85 -1.25 -5.05 13.16
N LEU A 86 -0.31 -4.26 12.66
CA LEU A 86 0.51 -4.61 11.51
C LEU A 86 1.31 -5.90 11.74
N ASP A 87 1.96 -6.04 12.90
CA ASP A 87 2.73 -7.24 13.25
C ASP A 87 1.87 -8.51 13.25
N VAL A 88 0.66 -8.44 13.83
CA VAL A 88 -0.29 -9.58 13.82
C VAL A 88 -0.66 -9.96 12.39
N PHE A 89 -0.97 -8.98 11.54
CA PHE A 89 -1.27 -9.20 10.14
C PHE A 89 -0.08 -9.85 9.40
N LEU A 90 1.13 -9.31 9.57
CA LEU A 90 2.32 -9.86 8.93
C LEU A 90 2.65 -11.27 9.43
N GLN A 91 2.46 -11.55 10.71
CA GLN A 91 2.69 -12.89 11.26
C GLN A 91 1.69 -13.91 10.71
N GLN A 92 0.46 -13.50 10.49
CA GLN A 92 -0.60 -14.37 9.98
C GLN A 92 -0.36 -14.79 8.52
N TYR A 93 0.03 -13.85 7.67
CA TYR A 93 0.14 -14.08 6.22
C TYR A 93 1.57 -14.34 5.73
N PHE A 94 2.56 -13.94 6.49
CA PHE A 94 3.98 -14.10 6.21
C PHE A 94 4.72 -14.71 7.42
N PRO A 95 4.38 -15.94 7.84
CA PRO A 95 4.93 -16.51 9.06
C PRO A 95 6.44 -16.82 8.99
N CYS A 96 7.00 -16.96 7.78
CA CYS A 96 8.44 -17.20 7.60
C CYS A 96 9.22 -15.90 7.69
N ILE A 97 9.84 -15.63 8.83
CA ILE A 97 10.65 -14.41 9.07
C ILE A 97 11.95 -14.37 8.26
N ARG A 98 12.36 -15.50 7.65
CA ARG A 98 13.57 -15.58 6.81
C ARG A 98 13.30 -15.20 5.36
N GLU A 99 12.03 -15.13 4.96
CA GLU A 99 11.61 -14.69 3.64
C GLU A 99 11.16 -13.24 3.73
N PRO A 100 11.99 -12.28 3.24
CA PRO A 100 11.61 -10.87 3.29
C PRO A 100 10.36 -10.62 2.43
N ILE A 101 9.44 -9.83 2.97
CA ILE A 101 8.21 -9.43 2.28
C ILE A 101 8.56 -8.41 1.21
N THR A 102 8.12 -8.63 -0.02
CA THR A 102 8.26 -7.67 -1.11
C THR A 102 7.05 -6.77 -1.16
N LEU A 103 7.26 -5.46 -1.01
CA LEU A 103 6.20 -4.47 -1.18
C LEU A 103 5.88 -4.29 -2.67
N VAL A 104 4.59 -4.25 -2.96
CA VAL A 104 4.04 -3.99 -4.30
C VAL A 104 3.12 -2.78 -4.20
N GLY A 105 3.31 -1.78 -5.04
CA GLY A 105 2.52 -0.56 -5.01
C GLY A 105 2.58 0.21 -6.33
N HIS A 106 1.96 1.37 -6.37
CA HIS A 106 2.05 2.31 -7.49
C HIS A 106 2.92 3.50 -7.08
N ASN A 107 4.16 3.58 -7.61
CA ASN A 107 5.25 4.41 -7.06
C ASN A 107 5.63 3.98 -5.63
N VAL A 108 5.69 2.70 -5.39
CA VAL A 108 5.81 2.04 -4.08
C VAL A 108 7.03 2.47 -3.24
N ALA A 109 8.01 3.11 -3.82
CA ALA A 109 9.13 3.69 -3.08
C ALA A 109 8.66 4.76 -2.08
N PHE A 110 7.62 5.52 -2.45
CA PHE A 110 6.98 6.50 -1.58
C PHE A 110 6.39 5.82 -0.33
N ASP A 111 5.59 4.77 -0.52
CA ASP A 111 4.95 4.04 0.57
C ASP A 111 5.98 3.37 1.48
N ARG A 112 7.00 2.76 0.89
CA ARG A 112 8.10 2.16 1.65
C ARG A 112 8.81 3.20 2.53
N ASP A 113 9.06 4.39 2.02
CA ASP A 113 9.79 5.44 2.76
C ASP A 113 8.96 5.97 3.92
N PHE A 114 7.65 6.16 3.75
CA PHE A 114 6.74 6.50 4.84
C PHE A 114 6.60 5.37 5.86
N LEU A 115 6.48 4.13 5.41
CA LEU A 115 6.46 2.97 6.30
C LEU A 115 7.78 2.85 7.08
N GLY A 116 8.91 3.12 6.43
CA GLY A 116 10.24 3.13 7.07
C GLY A 116 10.36 4.20 8.16
N ALA A 117 9.88 5.42 7.88
CA ALA A 117 9.82 6.50 8.86
C ALA A 117 8.94 6.13 10.07
N PHE A 118 7.76 5.57 9.81
CA PHE A 118 6.87 5.08 10.86
C PHE A 118 7.52 4.01 11.75
N PHE A 119 8.20 3.03 11.16
CA PHE A 119 8.95 2.02 11.94
C PHE A 119 10.04 2.68 12.79
N ALA A 120 10.78 3.64 12.23
CA ALA A 120 11.84 4.36 12.95
C ALA A 120 11.29 5.18 14.13
N GLU A 121 10.14 5.83 13.98
CA GLU A 121 9.43 6.53 15.06
C GLU A 121 9.05 5.57 16.21
N GLN A 122 8.77 4.31 15.90
CA GLN A 122 8.50 3.25 16.89
C GLN A 122 9.79 2.54 17.39
N GLY A 123 10.97 3.10 17.09
CA GLY A 123 12.26 2.53 17.51
C GLY A 123 12.61 1.21 16.80
N ARG A 124 12.05 0.95 15.64
CA ARG A 124 12.26 -0.29 14.86
C ARG A 124 12.84 0.00 13.48
N ALA A 125 13.47 -0.99 12.91
CA ALA A 125 13.90 -0.96 11.51
C ALA A 125 12.92 -1.73 10.63
N LEU A 126 12.72 -1.25 9.41
CA LEU A 126 11.89 -1.93 8.42
C LEU A 126 12.51 -3.28 8.00
N GLU A 127 13.83 -3.30 7.82
CA GLU A 127 14.61 -4.52 7.54
C GLU A 127 14.97 -5.27 8.85
N PRO A 128 15.13 -6.59 8.80
CA PRO A 128 15.13 -7.47 7.64
C PRO A 128 13.73 -8.00 7.24
N ARG A 129 12.66 -7.53 7.87
CA ARG A 129 11.29 -8.06 7.63
C ARG A 129 10.82 -7.79 6.21
N PHE A 130 11.15 -6.63 5.68
CA PHE A 130 10.80 -6.23 4.32
C PHE A 130 12.04 -6.31 3.39
N SER A 131 11.80 -6.68 2.15
CA SER A 131 12.81 -6.73 1.10
C SER A 131 13.22 -5.31 0.69
N HIS A 132 14.50 -5.11 0.37
CA HIS A 132 14.96 -3.91 -0.31
C HIS A 132 14.46 -3.84 -1.79
N ARG A 133 13.99 -4.97 -2.33
CA ARG A 133 13.40 -5.03 -3.68
C ARG A 133 11.93 -4.68 -3.60
N LEU A 134 11.49 -3.92 -4.61
CA LEU A 134 10.12 -3.45 -4.75
C LEU A 134 9.53 -3.95 -6.05
N VAL A 135 8.22 -4.08 -6.10
CA VAL A 135 7.49 -4.28 -7.35
C VAL A 135 6.60 -3.07 -7.56
N ASP A 136 6.93 -2.27 -8.57
CA ASP A 136 6.27 -1.00 -8.84
C ASP A 136 5.42 -1.10 -10.12
N THR A 137 4.11 -0.95 -9.97
CA THR A 137 3.16 -1.03 -11.07
C THR A 137 3.31 0.10 -12.08
N HIS A 138 3.74 1.30 -11.65
CA HIS A 138 4.05 2.40 -12.56
C HIS A 138 5.21 2.03 -13.49
N SER A 139 6.28 1.45 -12.94
CA SER A 139 7.45 1.02 -13.72
C SER A 139 7.11 -0.10 -14.71
N ILE A 140 6.25 -1.06 -14.29
CA ILE A 140 5.77 -2.13 -15.19
C ILE A 140 4.92 -1.54 -16.31
N ALA A 141 3.99 -0.64 -16.01
CA ALA A 141 3.16 0.03 -17.01
C ALA A 141 3.99 0.84 -18.00
N SER A 142 5.03 1.54 -17.51
CA SER A 142 5.97 2.29 -18.37
C SER A 142 6.69 1.36 -19.37
N ALA A 143 7.23 0.23 -18.88
CA ALA A 143 7.90 -0.74 -19.73
C ALA A 143 6.93 -1.36 -20.77
N LEU A 144 5.69 -1.65 -20.40
CA LEU A 144 4.67 -2.16 -21.32
C LEU A 144 4.28 -1.12 -22.37
N ARG A 145 4.17 0.15 -21.99
CA ARG A 145 3.89 1.25 -22.92
C ARG A 145 5.03 1.40 -23.94
N ASP A 146 6.28 1.41 -23.48
CA ASP A 146 7.45 1.52 -24.33
C ASP A 146 7.61 0.31 -25.28
N ALA A 147 7.15 -0.87 -24.85
CA ALA A 147 7.08 -2.08 -25.67
C ALA A 147 5.87 -2.12 -26.63
N GLY A 148 5.01 -1.09 -26.64
CA GLY A 148 3.79 -1.06 -27.46
C GLY A 148 2.69 -2.03 -27.04
N LYS A 149 2.75 -2.55 -25.78
CA LYS A 149 1.77 -3.46 -25.20
C LYS A 149 0.71 -2.76 -24.35
N LEU A 150 0.88 -1.48 -24.07
CA LEU A 150 -0.06 -0.64 -23.33
C LEU A 150 -0.22 0.69 -24.06
N ASP A 151 -1.43 1.00 -24.47
CA ASP A 151 -1.79 2.29 -25.07
C ASP A 151 -2.53 3.13 -24.02
N CYS A 152 -1.76 3.90 -23.23
CA CYS A 152 -2.28 4.77 -22.19
C CYS A 152 -1.44 6.04 -22.12
N GLU A 153 -2.09 7.20 -22.23
CA GLU A 153 -1.41 8.50 -22.22
C GLU A 153 -0.79 8.83 -20.87
N SER A 154 -1.51 8.55 -19.79
CA SER A 154 -1.09 8.76 -18.41
C SER A 154 -0.87 7.43 -17.71
N LEU A 155 0.20 7.33 -16.93
CA LEU A 155 0.51 6.16 -16.11
C LEU A 155 0.18 6.38 -14.60
N GLY A 156 -0.54 7.43 -14.28
CA GLY A 156 -1.08 7.61 -12.92
C GLY A 156 -2.13 6.55 -12.59
N SER A 157 -2.30 6.24 -11.31
CA SER A 157 -3.22 5.19 -10.86
C SER A 157 -4.64 5.37 -11.39
N ASP A 158 -5.19 6.60 -11.37
CA ASP A 158 -6.52 6.91 -11.91
C ASP A 158 -6.65 6.50 -13.38
N ALA A 159 -5.71 6.95 -14.21
CA ALA A 159 -5.75 6.67 -15.64
C ALA A 159 -5.60 5.18 -15.96
N LEU A 160 -4.76 4.47 -15.20
CA LEU A 160 -4.59 3.03 -15.36
C LEU A 160 -5.80 2.26 -14.85
N PHE A 161 -6.42 2.67 -13.74
CA PHE A 161 -7.65 2.04 -13.27
C PHE A 161 -8.78 2.21 -14.28
N ASP A 162 -8.96 3.40 -14.83
CA ASP A 162 -9.93 3.66 -15.90
C ASP A 162 -9.63 2.83 -17.15
N HIS A 163 -8.38 2.80 -17.60
CA HIS A 163 -7.95 2.05 -18.78
C HIS A 163 -8.25 0.55 -18.67
N PHE A 164 -8.02 -0.04 -17.49
CA PHE A 164 -8.27 -1.46 -17.24
C PHE A 164 -9.67 -1.78 -16.72
N GLY A 165 -10.54 -0.78 -16.54
CA GLY A 165 -11.89 -0.92 -16.00
C GLY A 165 -11.92 -1.41 -14.56
N ILE A 166 -10.91 -1.04 -13.76
CA ILE A 166 -10.81 -1.40 -12.34
C ILE A 166 -11.80 -0.56 -11.56
N GLN A 167 -12.71 -1.23 -10.85
CA GLN A 167 -13.76 -0.60 -10.09
C GLN A 167 -13.41 -0.60 -8.59
N ILE A 168 -13.16 0.58 -8.05
CA ILE A 168 -13.03 0.75 -6.60
C ILE A 168 -14.39 1.15 -6.05
N PRO A 169 -14.88 0.53 -4.96
CA PRO A 169 -16.18 0.87 -4.40
C PRO A 169 -16.30 2.37 -4.10
N GLU A 170 -17.51 2.91 -4.27
CA GLU A 170 -17.78 4.32 -4.00
C GLU A 170 -17.38 4.70 -2.59
N GLY A 171 -16.67 5.83 -2.45
CA GLY A 171 -16.14 6.32 -1.18
C GLY A 171 -14.84 5.65 -0.70
N GLN A 172 -14.31 4.65 -1.43
CA GLN A 172 -13.02 4.05 -1.12
C GLN A 172 -11.87 4.54 -2.02
N ARG A 173 -12.18 5.29 -3.09
CA ARG A 173 -11.13 5.95 -3.88
C ARG A 173 -10.47 7.05 -3.06
N HIS A 174 -9.15 7.15 -3.10
CA HIS A 174 -8.32 8.00 -2.24
C HIS A 174 -8.44 7.63 -0.75
N THR A 175 -8.63 6.36 -0.46
CA THR A 175 -8.26 5.75 0.82
C THR A 175 -7.13 4.79 0.59
N ALA A 176 -6.24 4.63 1.56
CA ALA A 176 -5.11 3.74 1.42
C ALA A 176 -5.54 2.30 1.07
N LEU A 177 -6.62 1.80 1.68
CA LEU A 177 -7.13 0.47 1.37
C LEU A 177 -7.72 0.37 -0.03
N GLY A 178 -8.52 1.36 -0.45
CA GLY A 178 -9.14 1.36 -1.78
C GLY A 178 -8.09 1.38 -2.89
N ASP A 179 -7.06 2.20 -2.73
CA ASP A 179 -5.98 2.34 -3.70
C ASP A 179 -5.05 1.12 -3.70
N ALA A 180 -4.80 0.48 -2.54
CA ALA A 180 -4.10 -0.80 -2.47
C ALA A 180 -4.87 -1.94 -3.16
N LEU A 181 -6.20 -2.00 -3.04
CA LEU A 181 -7.06 -2.96 -3.74
C LEU A 181 -7.02 -2.73 -5.26
N GLY A 182 -7.13 -1.48 -5.70
CA GLY A 182 -7.00 -1.13 -7.12
C GLY A 182 -5.63 -1.50 -7.67
N THR A 183 -4.58 -1.23 -6.91
CA THR A 183 -3.20 -1.59 -7.27
C THR A 183 -2.99 -3.11 -7.33
N PHE A 184 -3.62 -3.87 -6.44
CA PHE A 184 -3.63 -5.33 -6.51
C PHE A 184 -4.22 -5.83 -7.84
N GLU A 185 -5.39 -5.33 -8.22
CA GLU A 185 -6.03 -5.70 -9.49
C GLU A 185 -5.20 -5.24 -10.70
N LEU A 186 -4.69 -4.00 -10.67
CA LEU A 186 -3.82 -3.44 -11.70
C LEU A 186 -2.59 -4.31 -11.94
N TYR A 187 -1.92 -4.74 -10.89
CA TYR A 187 -0.73 -5.59 -11.01
C TYR A 187 -1.02 -6.85 -11.84
N TRP A 188 -2.11 -7.54 -11.57
CA TRP A 188 -2.47 -8.76 -12.31
C TRP A 188 -2.87 -8.47 -13.75
N LYS A 189 -3.56 -7.36 -14.02
CA LYS A 189 -3.84 -6.89 -15.40
C LYS A 189 -2.56 -6.59 -16.19
N LEU A 190 -1.58 -5.97 -15.55
CA LEU A 190 -0.28 -5.70 -16.18
C LEU A 190 0.49 -7.01 -16.44
N VAL A 191 0.49 -7.96 -15.50
CA VAL A 191 1.13 -9.27 -15.68
C VAL A 191 0.52 -10.05 -16.85
N GLU A 192 -0.80 -9.96 -17.07
CA GLU A 192 -1.46 -10.55 -18.24
C GLU A 192 -0.95 -9.95 -19.56
N ARG A 193 -0.59 -8.66 -19.59
CA ARG A 193 -0.02 -7.99 -20.78
C ARG A 193 1.44 -8.40 -21.08
N ILE A 194 2.15 -8.91 -20.09
CA ILE A 194 3.52 -9.41 -20.27
C ILE A 194 3.51 -10.75 -21.03
N ARG A 195 2.50 -11.59 -20.77
CA ARG A 195 2.33 -12.91 -21.41
C ARG A 195 1.92 -12.78 -22.88
#